data_0b3ee00a0839c377f6d7f64119926161
#
_entry.id   0b3ee00a0839c377f6d7f64119926161
#
_cell.length_a   1.000
_cell.length_b   1.000
_cell.length_c   1.000
_cell.angle_alpha   90.00
_cell.angle_beta   90.00
_cell.angle_gamma   90.00
#
_symmetry.space_group_name_H-M   'P 1'
#
loop_
_entity.id
_entity.type
_entity.pdbx_description
1 polymer ?
#
loop_
_entity_poly.entity_id
_entity_poly.type
_entity_poly.pdbx_seq_one_letter_code
_entity_poly.pdbx_strand_id
1 'polypeptide(L)'
;MYVEFEVKTNPRLYSQIKIEELCDKLYKAVNAKKPRGAVYLFTSSDYRALRYLQQHHKTDDLLMITSKPVNDETIAMCKNMGITRIGAKMEGTSRQSVKDAHKAGLVVSLWPGKKVEDLMLGAYLGADFLCTDVPLAVKKFAEECTPWLKVKY
;
A
#
# COMPACT_ATOMS: atom_id res chain seq x y z
N MET A 1 4.32 4.72 15.18
CA MET A 1 4.43 3.38 14.55
C MET A 1 3.41 3.32 13.41
N TYR A 2 3.84 2.88 12.25
CA TYR A 2 3.02 2.69 11.05
C TYR A 2 3.02 1.21 10.70
N VAL A 3 1.86 0.58 10.53
CA VAL A 3 1.74 -0.85 10.26
C VAL A 3 0.70 -1.10 9.18
N GLU A 4 1.05 -1.91 8.19
CA GLU A 4 0.16 -2.36 7.13
C GLU A 4 -0.32 -3.79 7.42
N PHE A 5 -1.63 -3.99 7.40
CA PHE A 5 -2.27 -5.31 7.56
C PHE A 5 -2.89 -5.72 6.23
N GLU A 6 -2.30 -6.69 5.56
CA GLU A 6 -2.80 -7.18 4.29
C GLU A 6 -3.89 -8.24 4.49
N VAL A 7 -5.08 -7.95 3.97
CA VAL A 7 -6.18 -8.92 3.88
C VAL A 7 -5.99 -9.71 2.57
N LYS A 8 -5.33 -10.87 2.69
CA LYS A 8 -5.12 -11.78 1.56
C LYS A 8 -6.32 -12.70 1.38
N THR A 9 -6.99 -12.56 0.26
CA THR A 9 -8.11 -13.41 -0.13
C THR A 9 -7.89 -13.97 -1.53
N ASN A 10 -8.57 -15.07 -1.81
CA ASN A 10 -8.66 -15.61 -3.17
C ASN A 10 -10.11 -15.47 -3.64
N PRO A 11 -10.39 -14.64 -4.68
CA PRO A 11 -11.74 -14.41 -5.16
C PRO A 11 -12.52 -15.67 -5.56
N ARG A 12 -11.80 -16.75 -5.92
CA ARG A 12 -12.40 -18.03 -6.26
C ARG A 12 -12.78 -18.89 -5.04
N LEU A 13 -12.13 -18.67 -3.90
CA LEU A 13 -12.27 -19.50 -2.70
C LEU A 13 -13.03 -18.81 -1.56
N TYR A 14 -13.06 -17.47 -1.58
CA TYR A 14 -13.65 -16.68 -0.51
C TYR A 14 -14.97 -16.08 -0.97
N SER A 15 -16.07 -16.57 -0.36
CA SER A 15 -17.37 -15.93 -0.49
C SER A 15 -17.36 -14.55 0.19
N GLN A 16 -18.34 -13.71 -0.12
CA GLN A 16 -18.50 -12.40 0.51
C GLN A 16 -18.58 -12.54 2.05
N ILE A 17 -19.36 -13.48 2.54
CA ILE A 17 -19.53 -13.75 3.99
C ILE A 17 -18.17 -14.08 4.66
N LYS A 18 -17.37 -14.94 4.03
CA LYS A 18 -16.03 -15.26 4.56
C LYS A 18 -15.08 -14.06 4.60
N ILE A 19 -15.18 -13.17 3.62
CA ILE A 19 -14.39 -11.93 3.60
C ILE A 19 -14.80 -11.01 4.73
N GLU A 20 -16.10 -10.83 4.96
CA GLU A 20 -16.64 -10.01 6.03
C GLU A 20 -16.21 -10.53 7.40
N GLU A 21 -16.38 -11.83 7.65
CA GLU A 21 -15.91 -12.48 8.89
C GLU A 21 -14.38 -12.30 9.09
N LEU A 22 -13.59 -12.42 8.02
CA LEU A 22 -12.14 -12.24 8.08
C LEU A 22 -11.78 -10.80 8.43
N CYS A 23 -12.42 -9.83 7.79
CA CYS A 23 -12.22 -8.40 8.05
C CYS A 23 -12.59 -8.05 9.50
N ASP A 24 -13.72 -8.54 10.01
CA ASP A 24 -14.17 -8.32 11.39
C ASP A 24 -13.18 -8.88 12.40
N LYS A 25 -12.76 -10.14 12.22
CA LYS A 25 -11.79 -10.81 13.11
C LYS A 25 -10.45 -10.08 13.10
N LEU A 26 -9.94 -9.74 11.92
CA LEU A 26 -8.68 -9.02 11.78
C LEU A 26 -8.77 -7.63 12.42
N TYR A 27 -9.79 -6.85 12.09
CA TYR A 27 -9.98 -5.52 12.64
C TYR A 27 -10.04 -5.53 14.16
N LYS A 28 -10.84 -6.43 14.74
CA LYS A 28 -10.96 -6.60 16.18
C LYS A 28 -9.62 -6.99 16.83
N ALA A 29 -8.91 -7.96 16.24
CA ALA A 29 -7.66 -8.47 16.80
C ALA A 29 -6.56 -7.39 16.82
N VAL A 30 -6.38 -6.65 15.72
CA VAL A 30 -5.30 -5.66 15.61
C VAL A 30 -5.60 -4.38 16.39
N ASN A 31 -6.86 -3.94 16.44
CA ASN A 31 -7.22 -2.73 17.16
C ASN A 31 -7.33 -2.94 18.68
N ALA A 32 -7.56 -4.17 19.16
CA ALA A 32 -7.62 -4.45 20.60
C ALA A 32 -6.35 -4.04 21.36
N LYS A 33 -5.21 -4.03 20.68
CA LYS A 33 -3.89 -3.69 21.27
C LYS A 33 -3.19 -2.55 20.53
N LYS A 34 -3.94 -1.72 19.81
CA LYS A 34 -3.38 -0.60 19.07
C LYS A 34 -2.76 0.43 20.02
N PRO A 35 -1.45 0.69 19.93
CA PRO A 35 -0.80 1.70 20.76
C PRO A 35 -1.31 3.11 20.42
N ARG A 36 -1.31 3.98 21.41
CA ARG A 36 -1.64 5.40 21.19
C ARG A 36 -0.69 6.03 20.17
N GLY A 37 -1.26 6.69 19.16
CA GLY A 37 -0.50 7.32 18.08
C GLY A 37 -0.01 6.37 17.00
N ALA A 38 -0.35 5.07 17.07
CA ALA A 38 -0.11 4.17 15.95
C ALA A 38 -1.10 4.42 14.81
N VAL A 39 -0.62 4.34 13.58
CA VAL A 39 -1.40 4.38 12.35
C VAL A 39 -1.47 2.97 11.78
N TYR A 40 -2.67 2.43 11.66
CA TYR A 40 -2.94 1.10 11.11
C TYR A 40 -3.63 1.23 9.77
N LEU A 41 -2.96 0.72 8.76
CA LEU A 41 -3.42 0.69 7.39
C LEU A 41 -3.89 -0.71 7.04
N PHE A 42 -5.09 -0.83 6.49
CA PHE A 42 -5.53 -2.10 5.92
C PHE A 42 -5.35 -2.07 4.40
N THR A 43 -4.81 -3.15 3.88
CA THR A 43 -4.50 -3.26 2.46
C THR A 43 -5.02 -4.56 1.88
N SER A 44 -5.46 -4.55 0.64
CA SER A 44 -5.91 -5.74 -0.08
C SER A 44 -5.87 -5.53 -1.58
N SER A 45 -5.67 -6.62 -2.31
CA SER A 45 -5.95 -6.70 -3.75
C SER A 45 -7.43 -7.06 -4.04
N ASP A 46 -8.18 -7.48 -3.02
CA ASP A 46 -9.60 -7.76 -3.13
C ASP A 46 -10.41 -6.52 -2.68
N TYR A 47 -10.91 -5.76 -3.64
CA TYR A 47 -11.69 -4.55 -3.37
C TYR A 47 -12.96 -4.79 -2.53
N ARG A 48 -13.46 -6.03 -2.46
CA ARG A 48 -14.61 -6.37 -1.60
C ARG A 48 -14.25 -6.23 -0.14
N ALA A 49 -13.03 -6.66 0.24
CA ALA A 49 -12.51 -6.49 1.59
C ALA A 49 -12.33 -5.01 1.96
N LEU A 50 -11.74 -4.22 1.05
CA LEU A 50 -11.54 -2.79 1.29
C LEU A 50 -12.87 -2.03 1.42
N ARG A 51 -13.84 -2.36 0.56
CA ARG A 51 -15.18 -1.75 0.63
C ARG A 51 -15.88 -2.11 1.93
N TYR A 52 -15.82 -3.37 2.35
CA TYR A 52 -16.41 -3.80 3.62
C TYR A 52 -15.78 -3.06 4.81
N LEU A 53 -14.44 -3.02 4.87
CA LEU A 53 -13.72 -2.28 5.92
C LEU A 53 -14.10 -0.79 5.94
N GLN A 54 -14.21 -0.16 4.78
CA GLN A 54 -14.59 1.24 4.65
C GLN A 54 -16.00 1.53 5.17
N GLN A 55 -16.93 0.60 4.95
CA GLN A 55 -18.34 0.78 5.30
C GLN A 55 -18.65 0.40 6.76
N HIS A 56 -17.94 -0.56 7.33
CA HIS A 56 -18.29 -1.16 8.61
C HIS A 56 -17.28 -0.90 9.73
N HIS A 57 -16.09 -0.40 9.41
CA HIS A 57 -15.03 -0.18 10.39
C HIS A 57 -14.43 1.22 10.28
N LYS A 58 -14.07 1.79 11.43
CA LYS A 58 -13.29 3.04 11.49
C LYS A 58 -11.81 2.70 11.33
N THR A 59 -11.31 2.74 10.10
CA THR A 59 -9.89 2.54 9.78
C THR A 59 -9.14 3.88 9.78
N ASP A 60 -7.82 3.85 10.05
CA ASP A 60 -7.00 5.06 9.89
C ASP A 60 -6.83 5.37 8.41
N ASP A 61 -6.58 4.34 7.59
CA ASP A 61 -6.48 4.46 6.14
C ASP A 61 -6.63 3.10 5.44
N LEU A 62 -6.85 3.13 4.13
CA LEU A 62 -6.96 1.96 3.27
C LEU A 62 -6.03 2.10 2.07
N LEU A 63 -5.40 0.98 1.65
CA LEU A 63 -4.55 0.92 0.48
C LEU A 63 -5.03 -0.18 -0.47
N MET A 64 -5.27 0.18 -1.72
CA MET A 64 -5.59 -0.78 -2.78
C MET A 64 -4.29 -1.32 -3.37
N ILE A 65 -4.08 -2.65 -3.27
CA ILE A 65 -2.98 -3.33 -3.97
C ILE A 65 -3.45 -3.75 -5.37
N THR A 66 -2.59 -3.55 -6.35
CA THR A 66 -2.81 -4.05 -7.71
C THR A 66 -1.54 -4.64 -8.30
N SER A 67 -1.69 -5.69 -9.12
CA SER A 67 -0.60 -6.25 -9.93
C SER A 67 -0.32 -5.47 -11.22
N LYS A 68 -1.09 -4.41 -11.47
CA LYS A 68 -0.89 -3.48 -12.58
C LYS A 68 0.06 -2.34 -12.16
N PRO A 69 0.72 -1.66 -13.11
CA PRO A 69 1.45 -0.43 -12.83
C PRO A 69 0.49 0.72 -12.48
N VAL A 70 1.04 1.82 -12.01
CA VAL A 70 0.31 3.08 -11.91
C VAL A 70 -0.03 3.58 -13.32
N ASN A 71 -1.29 3.74 -13.60
CA ASN A 71 -1.83 4.25 -14.87
C ASN A 71 -3.24 4.84 -14.65
N ASP A 72 -3.84 5.39 -15.69
CA ASP A 72 -5.16 6.03 -15.61
C ASP A 72 -6.25 5.07 -15.08
N GLU A 73 -6.21 3.79 -15.47
CA GLU A 73 -7.16 2.78 -15.00
C GLU A 73 -7.05 2.59 -13.48
N THR A 74 -5.84 2.37 -12.97
CA THR A 74 -5.62 2.13 -11.54
C THR A 74 -5.86 3.38 -10.69
N ILE A 75 -5.57 4.56 -11.21
CA ILE A 75 -5.93 5.84 -10.60
C ILE A 75 -7.45 5.99 -10.52
N ALA A 76 -8.16 5.72 -11.63
CA ALA A 76 -9.63 5.78 -11.66
C ALA A 76 -10.27 4.77 -10.70
N MET A 77 -9.72 3.56 -10.58
CA MET A 77 -10.19 2.55 -9.63
C MET A 77 -10.13 3.08 -8.18
N CYS A 78 -9.00 3.64 -7.75
CA CYS A 78 -8.86 4.22 -6.41
C CYS A 78 -9.87 5.34 -6.16
N LYS A 79 -10.01 6.26 -7.12
CA LYS A 79 -10.97 7.38 -7.03
C LYS A 79 -12.42 6.89 -6.90
N ASN A 80 -12.82 5.91 -7.71
CA ASN A 80 -14.17 5.35 -7.69
C ASN A 80 -14.49 4.64 -6.36
N MET A 81 -13.46 4.16 -5.67
CA MET A 81 -13.60 3.55 -4.35
C MET A 81 -13.45 4.56 -3.20
N GLY A 82 -13.06 5.79 -3.47
CA GLY A 82 -12.75 6.78 -2.43
C GLY A 82 -11.51 6.40 -1.60
N ILE A 83 -10.58 5.62 -2.17
CA ILE A 83 -9.33 5.21 -1.52
C ILE A 83 -8.21 6.13 -1.99
N THR A 84 -7.42 6.63 -1.06
CA THR A 84 -6.37 7.64 -1.31
C THR A 84 -4.97 7.03 -1.41
N ARG A 85 -4.83 5.71 -1.29
CA ARG A 85 -3.53 5.03 -1.39
C ARG A 85 -3.56 3.88 -2.38
N ILE A 86 -2.52 3.80 -3.19
CA ILE A 86 -2.34 2.73 -4.17
C ILE A 86 -1.00 2.02 -3.95
N GLY A 87 -1.03 0.69 -3.87
CA GLY A 87 0.15 -0.19 -3.95
C GLY A 87 0.20 -0.82 -5.33
N ALA A 88 1.06 -0.31 -6.20
CA ALA A 88 1.13 -0.71 -7.60
C ALA A 88 2.45 -1.38 -7.95
N LYS A 89 2.46 -2.14 -9.06
CA LYS A 89 3.67 -2.77 -9.56
C LYS A 89 4.64 -1.71 -10.09
N MET A 90 5.91 -1.78 -9.66
CA MET A 90 6.95 -0.85 -10.12
C MET A 90 7.22 -1.00 -11.63
N GLU A 91 7.27 -2.25 -12.10
CA GLU A 91 7.41 -2.56 -13.51
C GLU A 91 6.25 -1.97 -14.33
N GLY A 92 6.55 -1.21 -15.35
CA GLY A 92 5.58 -0.51 -16.18
C GLY A 92 5.06 0.81 -15.60
N THR A 93 5.38 1.15 -14.35
CA THR A 93 5.07 2.46 -13.77
C THR A 93 6.06 3.50 -14.29
N SER A 94 5.55 4.64 -14.74
CA SER A 94 6.35 5.77 -15.19
C SER A 94 6.35 6.91 -14.16
N ARG A 95 7.38 7.76 -14.21
CA ARG A 95 7.41 8.98 -13.39
C ARG A 95 6.20 9.89 -13.67
N GLN A 96 5.73 9.92 -14.91
CA GLN A 96 4.56 10.73 -15.27
C GLN A 96 3.30 10.17 -14.63
N SER A 97 3.08 8.85 -14.69
CA SER A 97 1.90 8.24 -14.08
C SER A 97 1.87 8.40 -12.54
N VAL A 98 3.03 8.40 -11.88
CA VAL A 98 3.11 8.72 -10.43
C VAL A 98 2.72 10.17 -10.17
N LYS A 99 3.20 11.12 -11.00
CA LYS A 99 2.78 12.53 -10.89
C LYS A 99 1.28 12.71 -11.10
N ASP A 100 0.69 11.96 -12.02
CA ASP A 100 -0.75 12.05 -12.30
C ASP A 100 -1.57 11.42 -11.16
N ALA A 101 -1.07 10.34 -10.53
CA ALA A 101 -1.62 9.80 -9.29
C ALA A 101 -1.59 10.84 -8.15
N HIS A 102 -0.46 11.53 -7.95
CA HIS A 102 -0.34 12.61 -6.97
C HIS A 102 -1.30 13.76 -7.23
N LYS A 103 -1.46 14.20 -8.48
CA LYS A 103 -2.47 15.22 -8.86
C LYS A 103 -3.90 14.75 -8.56
N ALA A 104 -4.15 13.45 -8.65
CA ALA A 104 -5.43 12.85 -8.30
C ALA A 104 -5.62 12.68 -6.78
N GLY A 105 -4.65 13.10 -5.95
CA GLY A 105 -4.68 13.02 -4.49
C GLY A 105 -4.28 11.64 -3.94
N LEU A 106 -3.63 10.79 -4.73
CA LEU A 106 -3.19 9.46 -4.29
C LEU A 106 -1.78 9.49 -3.72
N VAL A 107 -1.56 8.71 -2.68
CA VAL A 107 -0.25 8.31 -2.16
C VAL A 107 0.15 7.01 -2.85
N VAL A 108 1.37 6.95 -3.37
CA VAL A 108 1.86 5.85 -4.21
C VAL A 108 2.89 5.01 -3.47
N SER A 109 2.57 3.72 -3.27
CA SER A 109 3.49 2.68 -2.84
C SER A 109 3.85 1.79 -4.02
N LEU A 110 5.14 1.53 -4.25
CA LEU A 110 5.60 0.65 -5.33
C LEU A 110 6.18 -0.65 -4.78
N TRP A 111 5.92 -1.75 -5.51
CA TRP A 111 6.43 -3.08 -5.22
C TRP A 111 6.76 -3.87 -6.51
N PRO A 112 7.54 -4.97 -6.43
CA PRO A 112 8.40 -5.37 -5.32
C PRO A 112 9.73 -4.61 -5.32
N GLY A 113 10.27 -4.37 -4.11
CA GLY A 113 11.66 -3.97 -3.92
C GLY A 113 12.50 -5.18 -3.54
N LYS A 114 13.02 -5.91 -4.53
CA LYS A 114 13.76 -7.17 -4.31
C LYS A 114 15.25 -6.97 -4.03
N LYS A 115 15.77 -5.82 -4.38
CA LYS A 115 17.18 -5.46 -4.26
C LYS A 115 17.32 -3.99 -3.92
N VAL A 116 18.53 -3.62 -3.51
CA VAL A 116 18.81 -2.27 -3.00
C VAL A 116 18.59 -1.18 -4.08
N GLU A 117 18.93 -1.49 -5.33
CA GLU A 117 18.78 -0.56 -6.45
C GLU A 117 17.32 -0.16 -6.72
N ASP A 118 16.38 -1.00 -6.28
CA ASP A 118 14.95 -0.70 -6.41
C ASP A 118 14.55 0.52 -5.57
N LEU A 119 15.31 0.85 -4.50
CA LEU A 119 15.14 2.09 -3.75
C LEU A 119 15.36 3.31 -4.66
N MET A 120 16.45 3.29 -5.43
CA MET A 120 16.78 4.39 -6.33
C MET A 120 15.76 4.54 -7.46
N LEU A 121 15.29 3.41 -8.00
CA LEU A 121 14.23 3.40 -9.00
C LEU A 121 12.92 3.96 -8.44
N GLY A 122 12.49 3.50 -7.25
CA GLY A 122 11.31 4.01 -6.58
C GLY A 122 11.38 5.52 -6.32
N ALA A 123 12.52 5.99 -5.83
CA ALA A 123 12.78 7.42 -5.62
C ALA A 123 12.77 8.21 -6.94
N TYR A 124 13.38 7.69 -8.01
CA TYR A 124 13.38 8.30 -9.33
C TYR A 124 11.95 8.40 -9.89
N LEU A 125 11.15 7.37 -9.73
CA LEU A 125 9.75 7.38 -10.16
C LEU A 125 8.89 8.35 -9.35
N GLY A 126 9.34 8.72 -8.14
CA GLY A 126 8.64 9.65 -7.25
C GLY A 126 7.65 8.97 -6.32
N ALA A 127 7.84 7.67 -6.02
CA ALA A 127 7.01 6.94 -5.07
C ALA A 127 7.13 7.52 -3.65
N ASP A 128 6.02 7.49 -2.91
CA ASP A 128 5.99 7.89 -1.50
C ASP A 128 6.48 6.77 -0.60
N PHE A 129 6.24 5.51 -1.00
CA PHE A 129 6.64 4.32 -0.28
C PHE A 129 7.21 3.27 -1.22
N LEU A 130 8.16 2.49 -0.72
CA LEU A 130 8.68 1.29 -1.37
C LEU A 130 8.46 0.08 -0.46
N CYS A 131 7.74 -0.92 -0.95
CA CYS A 131 7.63 -2.21 -0.29
C CYS A 131 8.83 -3.09 -0.70
N THR A 132 9.70 -3.40 0.26
CA THR A 132 10.95 -4.12 0.00
C THR A 132 11.06 -5.43 0.76
N ASP A 133 11.64 -6.45 0.12
CA ASP A 133 11.96 -7.75 0.71
C ASP A 133 13.32 -7.75 1.46
N VAL A 134 14.10 -6.66 1.31
CA VAL A 134 15.46 -6.53 1.86
C VAL A 134 15.64 -5.25 2.71
N PRO A 135 14.78 -5.01 3.72
CA PRO A 135 14.71 -3.73 4.43
C PRO A 135 16.01 -3.33 5.12
N LEU A 136 16.74 -4.28 5.71
CA LEU A 136 18.01 -3.98 6.37
C LEU A 136 19.10 -3.53 5.40
N ALA A 137 19.18 -4.16 4.21
CA ALA A 137 20.14 -3.78 3.18
C ALA A 137 19.77 -2.41 2.59
N VAL A 138 18.48 -2.15 2.35
CA VAL A 138 17.99 -0.84 1.90
C VAL A 138 18.31 0.25 2.92
N LYS A 139 18.08 -0.01 4.22
CA LYS A 139 18.40 0.94 5.28
C LYS A 139 19.89 1.29 5.28
N LYS A 140 20.77 0.27 5.30
CA LYS A 140 22.22 0.47 5.28
C LYS A 140 22.66 1.27 4.04
N PHE A 141 22.15 0.92 2.86
CA PHE A 141 22.45 1.65 1.62
C PHE A 141 21.99 3.10 1.68
N ALA A 142 20.79 3.36 2.19
CA ALA A 142 20.27 4.72 2.32
C ALA A 142 21.14 5.59 3.24
N GLU A 143 21.64 5.02 4.33
CA GLU A 143 22.50 5.71 5.29
C GLU A 143 23.92 5.97 4.75
N GLU A 144 24.51 4.98 4.08
CA GLU A 144 25.93 5.02 3.64
C GLU A 144 26.12 5.63 2.25
N CYS A 145 25.22 5.35 1.29
CA CYS A 145 25.40 5.69 -0.12
C CYS A 145 24.50 6.83 -0.59
N THR A 146 23.36 7.07 0.06
CA THR A 146 22.40 8.09 -0.36
C THR A 146 21.91 8.96 0.81
N PRO A 147 22.82 9.57 1.62
CA PRO A 147 22.44 10.35 2.81
C PRO A 147 21.61 11.60 2.48
N TRP A 148 21.60 12.02 1.23
CA TRP A 148 20.75 13.08 0.71
C TRP A 148 19.29 12.64 0.48
N LEU A 149 19.03 11.34 0.37
CA LEU A 149 17.70 10.77 0.24
C LEU A 149 17.11 10.53 1.63
N LYS A 150 16.18 11.37 2.05
CA LYS A 150 15.53 11.24 3.36
C LYS A 150 14.53 10.07 3.33
N VAL A 151 14.95 8.93 3.86
CA VAL A 151 14.09 7.75 4.02
C VAL A 151 13.57 7.72 5.46
N LYS A 152 12.25 7.50 5.62
CA LYS A 152 11.61 7.25 6.93
C LYS A 152 11.17 5.79 6.98
N TYR A 153 11.43 5.13 8.09
CA TYR A 153 11.09 3.74 8.35
C TYR A 153 9.94 3.61 9.35
#